data_51037c07dc75bd4fefffb6be4b22583c
#
_entry.id   51037c07dc75bd4fefffb6be4b22583c
#
_cell.length_a   1.000
_cell.length_b   1.000
_cell.length_c   1.000
_cell.angle_alpha   90.00
_cell.angle_beta   90.00
_cell.angle_gamma   90.00
#
_symmetry.space_group_name_H-M   'P 1'
#
loop_
_entity.id
_entity.type
_entity.pdbx_description
1 polymer ?
#
loop_
_entity_poly.entity_id
_entity_poly.type
_entity_poly.pdbx_seq_one_letter_code
_entity_poly.pdbx_strand_id
1 'polypeptide(L)'
;MSVLASILGGIFKKKKDEPAAPAAPAPTPTAAPVAPQAAPTAPAAAAPPPEVDVAGILDFMNDQRAQKLNWRTSIVDLMKLVGLESSLAERKELADELSYTGDKSDSASMNIWLHAQVIQKIRDNGGRLPTDL
;
A
#
# COMPACT_ATOMS: atom_id res chain seq x y z
N MET A 1 17.47 10.90 -3.81
CA MET A 1 16.49 9.82 -4.08
C MET A 1 15.28 10.02 -3.19
N SER A 2 14.10 9.73 -3.67
CA SER A 2 12.88 9.90 -2.88
C SER A 2 12.66 8.72 -1.96
N VAL A 3 12.66 8.94 -0.66
CA VAL A 3 12.37 7.90 0.35
C VAL A 3 10.94 7.41 0.19
N LEU A 4 10.01 8.33 -0.05
CA LEU A 4 8.60 8.00 -0.30
C LEU A 4 8.43 7.11 -1.54
N ALA A 5 9.10 7.45 -2.65
CA ALA A 5 9.06 6.65 -3.86
C ALA A 5 9.65 5.25 -3.64
N SER A 6 10.67 5.14 -2.81
CA SER A 6 11.26 3.84 -2.43
C SER A 6 10.29 3.00 -1.61
N ILE A 7 9.56 3.59 -0.67
CA ILE A 7 8.51 2.91 0.11
C ILE A 7 7.42 2.39 -0.83
N LEU A 8 6.86 3.26 -1.64
CA LEU A 8 5.80 2.88 -2.58
C LEU A 8 6.29 1.83 -3.59
N GLY A 9 7.48 2.04 -4.14
CA GLY A 9 8.08 1.09 -5.07
C GLY A 9 8.33 -0.28 -4.45
N GLY A 10 8.80 -0.33 -3.20
CA GLY A 10 9.01 -1.58 -2.47
C GLY A 10 7.71 -2.36 -2.27
N ILE A 11 6.63 -1.68 -1.96
CA ILE A 11 5.32 -2.29 -1.72
C ILE A 11 4.68 -2.73 -3.04
N PHE A 12 4.56 -1.82 -4.01
CA PHE A 12 3.85 -2.10 -5.27
C PHE A 12 4.64 -3.01 -6.21
N LYS A 13 5.98 -2.97 -6.16
CA LYS A 13 6.83 -3.88 -6.93
C LYS A 13 6.70 -5.33 -6.47
N LYS A 14 6.57 -5.56 -5.18
CA LYS A 14 6.39 -6.92 -4.63
C LYS A 14 5.13 -7.60 -5.16
N LYS A 15 4.07 -6.85 -5.42
CA LYS A 15 2.86 -7.41 -6.02
C LYS A 15 3.11 -7.91 -7.45
N LYS A 16 4.00 -7.25 -8.19
CA LYS A 16 4.31 -7.64 -9.58
C LYS A 16 5.12 -8.93 -9.65
N ASP A 17 5.90 -9.21 -8.62
CA ASP A 17 6.74 -10.41 -8.53
C ASP A 17 5.99 -11.60 -7.91
N GLU A 18 4.81 -11.39 -7.34
CA GLU A 18 3.95 -12.48 -6.92
C GLU A 18 3.42 -13.17 -8.18
N PRO A 19 3.71 -14.47 -8.36
CA PRO A 19 3.14 -15.18 -9.49
C PRO A 19 1.63 -15.01 -9.40
N ALA A 20 1.06 -14.37 -10.38
CA ALA A 20 -0.37 -14.27 -10.48
C ALA A 20 -0.92 -15.68 -10.28
N ALA A 21 -1.70 -15.87 -9.23
CA ALA A 21 -2.43 -17.11 -9.08
C ALA A 21 -3.06 -17.42 -10.43
N PRO A 22 -2.88 -18.62 -10.98
CA PRO A 22 -3.45 -18.91 -12.28
C PRO A 22 -4.90 -18.48 -12.22
N ALA A 23 -5.24 -17.52 -13.02
CA ALA A 23 -6.62 -17.08 -13.12
C ALA A 23 -7.41 -18.36 -13.32
N ALA A 24 -8.29 -18.68 -12.38
CA ALA A 24 -9.22 -19.76 -12.59
C ALA A 24 -9.80 -19.55 -13.98
N PRO A 25 -9.76 -20.54 -14.85
CA PRO A 25 -10.28 -20.35 -16.19
C PRO A 25 -11.66 -19.72 -16.02
N ALA A 26 -11.79 -18.53 -16.53
CA ALA A 26 -13.07 -17.88 -16.52
C ALA A 26 -14.06 -18.90 -17.06
N PRO A 27 -15.15 -19.20 -16.37
CA PRO A 27 -16.11 -20.12 -16.91
C PRO A 27 -16.41 -19.57 -18.30
N THR A 28 -16.09 -20.34 -19.30
CA THR A 28 -16.47 -20.01 -20.64
C THR A 28 -17.95 -19.72 -20.55
N PRO A 29 -18.39 -18.52 -20.91
CA PRO A 29 -19.79 -18.28 -20.92
C PRO A 29 -20.35 -19.27 -21.96
N THR A 30 -20.91 -20.36 -21.48
CA THR A 30 -21.80 -21.12 -22.29
C THR A 30 -22.82 -20.09 -22.68
N ALA A 31 -22.84 -19.75 -23.96
CA ALA A 31 -23.79 -18.80 -24.48
C ALA A 31 -25.16 -19.39 -24.25
N ALA A 32 -25.71 -19.17 -23.10
CA ALA A 32 -27.13 -19.28 -22.93
C ALA A 32 -27.70 -18.25 -23.89
N PRO A 33 -28.70 -18.61 -24.67
CA PRO A 33 -29.38 -17.64 -25.52
C PRO A 33 -29.86 -16.54 -24.58
N VAL A 34 -29.18 -15.45 -24.61
CA VAL A 34 -29.53 -14.30 -23.79
C VAL A 34 -30.80 -13.78 -24.41
N ALA A 35 -31.89 -13.99 -23.71
CA ALA A 35 -33.03 -13.14 -23.95
C ALA A 35 -32.53 -11.70 -23.93
N PRO A 36 -32.92 -10.84 -24.85
CA PRO A 36 -32.48 -9.47 -24.83
C PRO A 36 -33.01 -8.83 -23.56
N GLN A 37 -32.28 -9.00 -22.49
CA GLN A 37 -32.43 -8.13 -21.37
C GLN A 37 -31.84 -6.81 -21.82
N ALA A 38 -32.71 -5.83 -22.01
CA ALA A 38 -32.27 -4.48 -21.93
C ALA A 38 -31.43 -4.41 -20.64
N ALA A 39 -30.15 -4.44 -20.78
CA ALA A 39 -29.28 -4.25 -19.64
C ALA A 39 -29.74 -2.95 -18.98
N PRO A 40 -30.18 -2.96 -17.74
CA PRO A 40 -30.31 -1.69 -17.08
C PRO A 40 -28.98 -1.04 -17.28
N THR A 41 -28.95 0.06 -17.93
CA THR A 41 -27.84 0.95 -17.96
C THR A 41 -27.68 1.45 -16.54
N ALA A 42 -27.24 0.56 -15.66
CA ALA A 42 -26.53 1.03 -14.50
C ALA A 42 -25.44 1.90 -15.08
N PRO A 43 -25.35 3.18 -14.73
CA PRO A 43 -24.17 3.94 -15.08
C PRO A 43 -23.02 3.06 -14.64
N ALA A 44 -22.18 2.66 -15.57
CA ALA A 44 -20.99 1.96 -15.23
C ALA A 44 -20.28 2.88 -14.24
N ALA A 45 -20.50 2.64 -12.97
CA ALA A 45 -19.67 3.25 -11.96
C ALA A 45 -18.28 2.90 -12.42
N ALA A 46 -17.48 3.91 -12.73
CA ALA A 46 -16.14 3.70 -13.19
C ALA A 46 -15.55 2.65 -12.26
N ALA A 47 -15.16 1.50 -12.82
CA ALA A 47 -14.61 0.43 -12.01
C ALA A 47 -13.54 1.06 -11.15
N PRO A 48 -13.59 0.94 -9.82
CA PRO A 48 -12.56 1.52 -8.97
C PRO A 48 -11.21 1.02 -9.48
N PRO A 49 -10.18 1.87 -9.55
CA PRO A 49 -8.86 1.42 -9.99
C PRO A 49 -8.49 0.18 -9.20
N PRO A 50 -7.82 -0.81 -9.80
CA PRO A 50 -7.49 -2.05 -9.11
C PRO A 50 -6.77 -1.72 -7.81
N GLU A 51 -7.42 -1.98 -6.70
CA GLU A 51 -6.84 -1.75 -5.39
C GLU A 51 -5.83 -2.85 -5.08
N VAL A 52 -4.65 -2.44 -4.64
CA VAL A 52 -3.61 -3.35 -4.18
C VAL A 52 -3.82 -3.60 -2.69
N ASP A 53 -3.95 -4.86 -2.29
CA ASP A 53 -4.01 -5.21 -0.86
C ASP A 53 -2.63 -5.05 -0.22
N VAL A 54 -2.30 -3.83 0.14
CA VAL A 54 -1.02 -3.48 0.74
C VAL A 54 -0.89 -4.08 2.14
N ALA A 55 -1.98 -4.12 2.91
CA ALA A 55 -1.97 -4.74 4.23
C ALA A 55 -1.57 -6.22 4.15
N GLY A 56 -2.15 -6.96 3.22
CA GLY A 56 -1.81 -8.36 3.00
C GLY A 56 -0.37 -8.56 2.57
N ILE A 57 0.15 -7.70 1.69
CA ILE A 57 1.55 -7.73 1.25
C ILE A 57 2.50 -7.46 2.42
N LEU A 58 2.22 -6.45 3.21
CA LEU A 58 3.06 -6.10 4.37
C LEU A 58 3.00 -7.17 5.45
N ASP A 59 1.84 -7.73 5.71
CA ASP A 59 1.72 -8.84 6.66
C ASP A 59 2.47 -10.08 6.18
N PHE A 60 2.38 -10.40 4.90
CA PHE A 60 3.14 -11.49 4.29
C PHE A 60 4.65 -11.26 4.40
N MET A 61 5.13 -10.06 4.07
CA MET A 61 6.54 -9.70 4.22
C MET A 61 7.00 -9.81 5.68
N ASN A 62 6.14 -9.41 6.61
CA ASN A 62 6.40 -9.49 8.04
C ASN A 62 6.49 -10.95 8.52
N ASP A 63 5.65 -11.81 7.97
CA ASP A 63 5.65 -13.24 8.32
C ASP A 63 6.92 -13.96 7.84
N GLN A 64 7.53 -13.48 6.76
CA GLN A 64 8.81 -14.00 6.27
C GLN A 64 10.01 -13.61 7.13
N ARG A 65 9.82 -12.71 8.09
CA ARG A 65 10.89 -12.25 8.97
C ARG A 65 10.93 -13.05 10.26
N ALA A 66 12.14 -13.29 10.74
CA ALA A 66 12.33 -13.91 12.06
C ALA A 66 11.82 -13.01 13.19
N GLN A 67 11.98 -11.69 13.02
CA GLN A 67 11.49 -10.70 13.95
C GLN A 67 10.28 -9.98 13.38
N LYS A 68 9.16 -10.06 14.10
CA LYS A 68 7.94 -9.36 13.72
C LYS A 68 8.07 -7.86 13.94
N LEU A 69 7.63 -7.10 12.97
CA LEU A 69 7.65 -5.64 12.96
C LEU A 69 6.23 -5.09 13.11
N ASN A 70 6.09 -3.98 13.81
CA ASN A 70 4.80 -3.31 14.03
C ASN A 70 4.56 -2.23 12.97
N TRP A 71 4.56 -2.60 11.70
CA TRP A 71 4.40 -1.67 10.60
C TRP A 71 3.10 -0.86 10.66
N ARG A 72 2.08 -1.37 11.37
CA ARG A 72 0.78 -0.72 11.50
C ARG A 72 0.80 0.51 12.41
N THR A 73 1.76 0.60 13.30
CA THR A 73 1.86 1.68 14.30
C THR A 73 3.19 2.43 14.28
N SER A 74 4.21 1.88 13.63
CA SER A 74 5.56 2.42 13.62
C SER A 74 6.08 2.65 12.21
N ILE A 75 6.42 3.91 11.91
CA ILE A 75 7.07 4.24 10.63
C ILE A 75 8.45 3.58 10.52
N VAL A 76 9.16 3.46 11.63
CA VAL A 76 10.47 2.81 11.68
C VAL A 76 10.36 1.36 11.22
N ASP A 77 9.39 0.65 11.76
CA ASP A 77 9.14 -0.75 11.42
C ASP A 77 8.63 -0.90 9.99
N LEU A 78 7.79 0.01 9.54
CA LEU A 78 7.32 0.03 8.16
C LEU A 78 8.49 0.22 7.16
N MET A 79 9.39 1.15 7.42
CA MET A 79 10.57 1.37 6.59
C MET A 79 11.48 0.14 6.55
N LYS A 80 11.72 -0.48 7.69
CA LYS A 80 12.49 -1.73 7.79
C LYS A 80 11.84 -2.86 7.00
N LEU A 81 10.53 -2.95 7.07
CA LEU A 81 9.77 -4.01 6.40
C LEU A 81 9.90 -3.92 4.88
N VAL A 82 9.89 -2.72 4.32
CA VAL A 82 10.07 -2.51 2.88
C VAL A 82 11.54 -2.51 2.45
N GLY A 83 12.46 -2.77 3.38
CA GLY A 83 13.89 -2.89 3.09
C GLY A 83 14.65 -1.57 3.04
N LEU A 84 14.11 -0.54 3.65
CA LEU A 84 14.75 0.77 3.75
C LEU A 84 15.42 0.96 5.11
N GLU A 85 16.41 1.83 5.14
CA GLU A 85 16.97 2.29 6.39
C GLU A 85 15.97 3.16 7.15
N SER A 86 15.89 2.95 8.45
CA SER A 86 15.00 3.71 9.32
C SER A 86 15.77 4.67 10.23
N SER A 87 16.91 5.15 9.74
CA SER A 87 17.74 6.12 10.46
C SER A 87 16.98 7.45 10.63
N LEU A 88 17.42 8.23 11.60
CA LEU A 88 16.82 9.55 11.81
C LEU A 88 17.00 10.46 10.58
N ALA A 89 18.13 10.33 9.87
CA ALA A 89 18.38 11.08 8.65
C ALA A 89 17.36 10.76 7.56
N GLU A 90 17.12 9.48 7.32
CA GLU A 90 16.11 9.02 6.33
C GLU A 90 14.70 9.50 6.70
N ARG A 91 14.34 9.45 7.98
CA ARG A 91 13.05 9.93 8.43
C ARG A 91 12.88 11.44 8.26
N LYS A 92 13.96 12.22 8.49
CA LYS A 92 13.94 13.66 8.24
C LYS A 92 13.81 13.97 6.77
N GLU A 93 14.49 13.22 5.92
CA GLU A 93 14.37 13.35 4.47
C GLU A 93 12.95 13.05 4.00
N LEU A 94 12.36 11.98 4.50
CA LEU A 94 10.96 11.65 4.22
C LEU A 94 10.01 12.76 4.70
N ALA A 95 10.28 13.34 5.86
CA ALA A 95 9.51 14.47 6.39
C ALA A 95 9.59 15.69 5.46
N ASP A 96 10.76 15.97 4.91
CA ASP A 96 10.96 17.04 3.94
C ASP A 96 10.18 16.77 2.64
N GLU A 97 10.24 15.55 2.13
CA GLU A 97 9.47 15.15 0.95
C GLU A 97 7.96 15.32 1.13
N LEU A 98 7.47 15.06 2.34
CA LEU A 98 6.06 15.17 2.70
C LEU A 98 5.67 16.57 3.18
N SER A 99 6.59 17.53 3.16
CA SER A 99 6.38 18.91 3.57
C SER A 99 6.02 19.04 5.07
N TYR A 100 6.70 18.31 5.91
CA TYR A 100 6.51 18.40 7.36
C TYR A 100 6.95 19.76 7.88
N THR A 101 6.05 20.46 8.57
CA THR A 101 6.27 21.81 9.10
C THR A 101 6.54 21.83 10.59
N GLY A 102 6.49 20.67 11.25
CA GLY A 102 6.74 20.57 12.68
C GLY A 102 8.23 20.48 13.03
N ASP A 103 8.50 20.26 14.30
CA ASP A 103 9.85 20.17 14.80
C ASP A 103 10.46 18.79 14.48
N LYS A 104 11.45 18.78 13.59
CA LYS A 104 12.19 17.56 13.22
C LYS A 104 13.12 17.06 14.33
N SER A 105 13.36 17.85 15.35
CA SER A 105 14.11 17.40 16.53
C SER A 105 13.24 16.58 17.49
N ASP A 106 11.92 16.75 17.44
CA ASP A 106 10.97 15.90 18.14
C ASP A 106 10.66 14.66 17.27
N SER A 107 11.50 13.64 17.39
CA SER A 107 11.38 12.42 16.60
C SER A 107 10.10 11.65 16.88
N ALA A 108 9.55 11.73 18.08
CA ALA A 108 8.31 11.02 18.44
C ALA A 108 7.12 11.57 17.67
N SER A 109 6.90 12.88 17.73
CA SER A 109 5.82 13.53 16.98
C SER A 109 6.01 13.41 15.48
N MET A 110 7.24 13.56 15.00
CA MET A 110 7.57 13.38 13.59
C MET A 110 7.25 11.95 13.12
N ASN A 111 7.59 10.93 13.88
CA ASN A 111 7.32 9.54 13.51
C ASN A 111 5.82 9.25 13.38
N ILE A 112 5.02 9.75 14.31
CA ILE A 112 3.55 9.59 14.28
C ILE A 112 2.99 10.24 13.02
N TRP A 113 3.43 11.47 12.74
CA TRP A 113 3.00 12.20 11.56
C TRP A 113 3.44 11.50 10.26
N LEU A 114 4.70 11.06 10.19
CA LEU A 114 5.24 10.34 9.04
C LEU A 114 4.45 9.06 8.74
N HIS A 115 4.14 8.29 9.78
CA HIS A 115 3.37 7.08 9.64
C HIS A 115 2.01 7.38 9.00
N ALA A 116 1.27 8.36 9.54
CA ALA A 116 -0.02 8.75 9.01
C ALA A 116 0.07 9.22 7.54
N GLN A 117 1.08 10.03 7.20
CA GLN A 117 1.26 10.53 5.85
C GLN A 117 1.63 9.44 4.85
N VAL A 118 2.52 8.53 5.23
CA VAL A 118 2.89 7.39 4.38
C VAL A 118 1.69 6.48 4.13
N ILE A 119 0.92 6.16 5.16
CA ILE A 119 -0.32 5.39 5.03
C ILE A 119 -1.29 6.08 4.08
N GLN A 120 -1.47 7.39 4.22
CA GLN A 120 -2.33 8.17 3.32
C GLN A 120 -1.81 8.13 1.88
N LYS A 121 -0.51 8.29 1.67
CA LYS A 121 0.09 8.21 0.33
C LYS A 121 -0.06 6.83 -0.30
N ILE A 122 0.02 5.78 0.47
CA ILE A 122 -0.24 4.42 -0.01
C ILE A 122 -1.69 4.30 -0.48
N ARG A 123 -2.65 4.80 0.29
CA ARG A 123 -4.07 4.83 -0.08
C ARG A 123 -4.31 5.64 -1.35
N ASP A 124 -3.70 6.82 -1.45
CA ASP A 124 -3.82 7.72 -2.61
C ASP A 124 -3.29 7.07 -3.90
N ASN A 125 -2.36 6.13 -3.78
CA ASN A 125 -1.79 5.38 -4.91
C ASN A 125 -2.52 4.05 -5.17
N GLY A 126 -3.68 3.85 -4.60
CA GLY A 126 -4.49 2.65 -4.81
C GLY A 126 -4.18 1.50 -3.85
N GLY A 127 -3.43 1.76 -2.78
CA GLY A 127 -3.16 0.78 -1.74
C GLY A 127 -4.34 0.62 -0.78
N ARG A 128 -4.78 -0.61 -0.58
CA ARG A 128 -5.83 -0.92 0.38
C ARG A 128 -5.24 -1.21 1.75
N LEU A 129 -5.63 -0.44 2.73
CA LEU A 129 -5.19 -0.56 4.11
C LEU A 129 -6.40 -0.54 5.06
N PRO A 130 -6.31 -1.18 6.24
CA PRO A 130 -7.36 -1.06 7.25
C PRO A 130 -7.65 0.40 7.61
N THR A 131 -8.88 0.68 7.94
CA THR A 131 -9.31 2.05 8.27
C THR A 131 -8.88 2.51 9.65
N ASP A 132 -8.45 1.59 10.47
CA ASP A 132 -8.00 1.83 11.84
C ASP A 132 -6.50 2.16 11.99
N LEU A 133 -5.83 2.35 10.87
CA LEU A 133 -4.43 2.79 10.82
C LEU A 133 -4.31 4.31 10.83
#